data_430c9e8c0a656e0f43056668b181dcf5
#
_entry.id   430c9e8c0a656e0f43056668b181dcf5
#
_cell.length_a   1.000
_cell.length_b   1.000
_cell.length_c   1.000
_cell.angle_alpha   90.00
_cell.angle_beta   90.00
_cell.angle_gamma   90.00
#
_symmetry.space_group_name_H-M   'P 1'
#
loop_
_entity.id
_entity.type
_entity.pdbx_description
1 polymer ?
#
loop_
_entity_poly.entity_id
_entity_poly.type
_entity_poly.pdbx_seq_one_letter_code
_entity_poly.pdbx_strand_id
1 'polypeptide(L)'
;MILLDRVTKVYGKGSTPSLDRISLHVEPKEFVIVVGQSGAGKTTLLRLLTREERPSSGKIIIGGIDYDKLKDKDIPLLRRKIGVVFQDFKLLPNKTVFENVAFALEIVGMGKKEIQHTVPKVL
;
A
#
# COMPACT_ATOMS: atom_id res chain seq x y z
N MET A 1 11.68 -3.68 5.42
CA MET A 1 11.38 -3.30 6.81
C MET A 1 10.17 -2.38 6.84
N ILE A 2 9.21 -2.67 7.71
CA ILE A 2 8.05 -1.82 8.03
C ILE A 2 8.10 -1.57 9.53
N LEU A 3 7.98 -0.34 9.97
CA LEU A 3 7.92 0.05 11.38
C LEU A 3 6.70 0.95 11.62
N LEU A 4 5.84 0.53 12.52
CA LEU A 4 4.80 1.34 13.12
C LEU A 4 5.15 1.53 14.59
N ASP A 5 5.14 2.77 15.06
CA ASP A 5 5.35 3.11 16.47
C ASP A 5 4.13 3.87 17.00
N ARG A 6 3.36 3.20 17.87
CA ARG A 6 2.16 3.71 18.54
C ARG A 6 1.19 4.42 17.61
N VAL A 7 0.94 3.81 16.45
CA VAL A 7 0.07 4.38 15.41
C VAL A 7 -1.39 4.30 15.84
N THR A 8 -2.05 5.44 15.82
CA THR A 8 -3.48 5.57 16.06
C THR A 8 -4.16 6.14 14.84
N LYS A 9 -5.34 5.63 14.48
CA LYS A 9 -6.19 6.19 13.42
C LYS A 9 -7.61 6.35 13.91
N VAL A 10 -8.11 7.57 13.80
CA VAL A 10 -9.49 7.97 14.08
C VAL A 10 -10.07 8.65 12.84
N TYR A 11 -11.28 8.30 12.42
CA TYR A 11 -11.92 8.87 11.22
C TYR A 11 -12.85 10.05 11.49
N GLY A 12 -13.29 10.25 12.71
CA GLY A 12 -14.17 11.37 13.09
C GLY A 12 -13.85 11.91 14.47
N LYS A 13 -14.19 13.18 14.72
CA LYS A 13 -14.03 13.77 16.06
C LYS A 13 -14.88 12.99 17.07
N GLY A 14 -14.25 12.49 18.13
CA GLY A 14 -14.93 11.73 19.18
C GLY A 14 -15.29 10.29 18.85
N SER A 15 -14.88 9.78 17.67
CA SER A 15 -15.10 8.39 17.28
C SER A 15 -14.10 7.45 17.98
N THR A 16 -14.52 6.20 18.18
CA THR A 16 -13.60 5.13 18.61
C THR A 16 -12.48 4.96 17.58
N PRO A 17 -11.23 4.84 18.00
CA PRO A 17 -10.12 4.58 17.09
C PRO A 17 -10.32 3.30 16.28
N SER A 18 -10.10 3.37 14.97
CA SER A 18 -10.02 2.17 14.10
C SER A 18 -8.73 1.39 14.33
N LEU A 19 -7.68 2.10 14.74
CA LEU A 19 -6.43 1.53 15.26
C LEU A 19 -6.02 2.37 16.47
N ASP A 20 -5.69 1.72 17.59
CA ASP A 20 -5.26 2.38 18.82
C ASP A 20 -3.85 1.94 19.20
N ARG A 21 -2.91 2.87 19.11
CA ARG A 21 -1.50 2.74 19.51
C ARG A 21 -0.83 1.43 19.04
N ILE A 22 -1.09 1.05 17.79
CA ILE A 22 -0.51 -0.16 17.20
C ILE A 22 0.98 0.04 16.97
N SER A 23 1.77 -0.89 17.47
CA SER A 23 3.20 -0.99 17.17
C SER A 23 3.46 -2.32 16.48
N LEU A 24 4.17 -2.25 15.35
CA LEU A 24 4.49 -3.41 14.51
C LEU A 24 5.87 -3.19 13.89
N HIS A 25 6.69 -4.21 13.93
CA HIS A 25 7.96 -4.24 13.23
C HIS A 25 8.00 -5.47 12.31
N VAL A 26 8.26 -5.26 11.05
CA VAL A 26 8.40 -6.32 10.03
C VAL A 26 9.76 -6.17 9.37
N GLU A 27 10.56 -7.21 9.50
CA GLU A 27 11.90 -7.25 8.90
C GLU A 27 11.87 -7.51 7.39
N PRO A 28 12.95 -7.21 6.65
CA PRO A 28 13.07 -7.61 5.25
C PRO A 28 12.95 -9.13 5.10
N LYS A 29 12.17 -9.55 4.08
CA LYS A 29 11.88 -10.96 3.76
C LYS A 29 11.00 -11.69 4.78
N GLU A 30 10.47 -11.00 5.77
CA GLU A 30 9.52 -11.58 6.71
C GLU A 30 8.14 -11.70 6.07
N PHE A 31 7.43 -12.79 6.40
CA PHE A 31 6.04 -13.03 6.05
C PHE A 31 5.17 -12.86 7.28
N VAL A 32 4.22 -11.91 7.24
CA VAL A 32 3.35 -11.58 8.38
C VAL A 32 1.89 -11.76 7.99
N ILE A 33 1.12 -12.43 8.83
CA ILE A 33 -0.33 -12.59 8.68
C ILE A 33 -1.02 -11.70 9.72
N VAL A 34 -1.89 -10.79 9.24
CA VAL A 34 -2.73 -9.96 10.11
C VAL A 34 -4.13 -10.57 10.19
N VAL A 35 -4.50 -11.06 11.36
CA VAL A 35 -5.79 -11.69 11.62
C VAL A 35 -6.67 -10.80 12.51
N GLY A 36 -7.97 -10.95 12.40
CA GLY A 36 -8.95 -10.22 13.20
C GLY A 36 -10.34 -10.27 12.60
N GLN A 37 -11.35 -10.00 13.41
CA GLN A 37 -12.75 -9.94 12.99
C GLN A 37 -12.99 -8.85 11.92
N SER A 38 -14.17 -8.88 11.27
CA SER A 38 -14.59 -7.77 10.42
C SER A 38 -14.64 -6.48 11.24
N GLY A 39 -14.14 -5.38 10.68
CA GLY A 39 -14.06 -4.10 11.40
C GLY A 39 -12.85 -3.94 12.35
N ALA A 40 -12.01 -4.95 12.54
CA ALA A 40 -10.85 -4.89 13.44
C ALA A 40 -9.70 -3.96 12.96
N GLY A 41 -9.92 -3.13 11.94
CA GLY A 41 -8.91 -2.17 11.46
C GLY A 41 -7.92 -2.69 10.41
N LYS A 42 -8.05 -3.95 9.93
CA LYS A 42 -7.12 -4.51 8.90
C LYS A 42 -7.03 -3.66 7.65
N THR A 43 -8.18 -3.24 7.12
CA THR A 43 -8.24 -2.35 5.94
C THR A 43 -7.66 -0.98 6.24
N THR A 44 -7.88 -0.45 7.45
CA THR A 44 -7.27 0.81 7.91
C THR A 44 -5.75 0.70 7.95
N LEU A 45 -5.23 -0.41 8.47
CA LEU A 45 -3.79 -0.66 8.47
C LEU A 45 -3.23 -0.65 7.04
N LEU A 46 -3.87 -1.37 6.10
CA LEU A 46 -3.46 -1.37 4.69
C LEU A 46 -3.46 0.03 4.09
N ARG A 47 -4.51 0.83 4.30
CA ARG A 47 -4.60 2.21 3.82
C ARG A 47 -3.52 3.13 4.39
N LEU A 48 -3.11 2.91 5.62
CA LEU A 48 -1.97 3.62 6.22
C LEU A 48 -0.66 3.20 5.55
N LEU A 49 -0.44 1.90 5.33
CA LEU A 49 0.78 1.39 4.68
C LEU A 49 0.91 1.88 3.23
N THR A 50 -0.20 1.97 2.48
CA THR A 50 -0.23 2.50 1.11
C THR A 50 -0.27 4.03 1.04
N ARG A 51 -0.27 4.71 2.21
CA ARG A 51 -0.39 6.17 2.31
C ARG A 51 -1.67 6.72 1.65
N GLU A 52 -2.75 5.92 1.59
CA GLU A 52 -4.09 6.40 1.26
C GLU A 52 -4.67 7.22 2.40
N GLU A 53 -4.32 6.85 3.62
CA GLU A 53 -4.67 7.55 4.85
C GLU A 53 -3.42 8.03 5.59
N ARG A 54 -3.58 9.08 6.39
CA ARG A 54 -2.56 9.52 7.35
C ARG A 54 -2.91 9.01 8.75
N PRO A 55 -1.94 8.61 9.56
CA PRO A 55 -2.20 8.33 10.97
C PRO A 55 -2.68 9.60 11.68
N SER A 56 -3.53 9.44 12.70
CA SER A 56 -3.92 10.53 13.60
C SER A 56 -2.81 10.86 14.59
N SER A 57 -2.04 9.83 14.98
CA SER A 57 -0.81 9.97 15.78
C SER A 57 0.06 8.72 15.62
N GLY A 58 1.28 8.77 16.14
CA GLY A 58 2.27 7.73 16.00
C GLY A 58 3.07 7.88 14.70
N LYS A 59 4.02 6.99 14.45
CA LYS A 59 4.99 7.09 13.37
C LYS A 59 4.96 5.86 12.48
N ILE A 60 5.13 6.06 11.16
CA ILE A 60 5.22 5.00 10.16
C ILE A 60 6.51 5.18 9.35
N ILE A 61 7.31 4.13 9.26
CA ILE A 61 8.50 4.07 8.40
C ILE A 61 8.42 2.82 7.54
N ILE A 62 8.54 2.97 6.22
CA ILE A 62 8.58 1.85 5.27
C ILE A 62 9.80 1.98 4.36
N GLY A 63 10.63 0.94 4.32
CA GLY A 63 11.83 0.93 3.49
C GLY A 63 12.76 2.12 3.77
N GLY A 64 12.85 2.58 5.02
CA GLY A 64 13.62 3.76 5.42
C GLY A 64 12.94 5.11 5.17
N ILE A 65 11.76 5.11 4.54
CA ILE A 65 10.98 6.33 4.27
C ILE A 65 10.08 6.64 5.46
N ASP A 66 10.33 7.76 6.11
CA ASP A 66 9.51 8.30 7.19
C ASP A 66 8.29 9.02 6.60
N TYR A 67 7.08 8.58 6.94
CA TYR A 67 5.83 9.13 6.40
C TYR A 67 5.55 10.57 6.81
N ASP A 68 6.07 11.03 7.94
CA ASP A 68 5.92 12.43 8.37
C ASP A 68 6.75 13.39 7.51
N LYS A 69 7.85 12.88 6.94
CA LYS A 69 8.73 13.64 6.04
C LYS A 69 8.34 13.55 4.57
N LEU A 70 7.42 12.63 4.23
CA LEU A 70 7.00 12.39 2.85
C LEU A 70 6.06 13.50 2.37
N LYS A 71 6.47 14.21 1.33
CA LYS A 71 5.63 15.21 0.66
C LYS A 71 4.60 14.52 -0.24
N ASP A 72 3.43 15.14 -0.42
CA ASP A 72 2.35 14.54 -1.21
C ASP A 72 2.76 14.24 -2.67
N LYS A 73 3.63 15.05 -3.25
CA LYS A 73 4.21 14.81 -4.59
C LYS A 73 5.05 13.53 -4.70
N ASP A 74 5.57 13.04 -3.58
CA ASP A 74 6.47 11.87 -3.54
C ASP A 74 5.70 10.57 -3.23
N ILE A 75 4.39 10.65 -2.90
CA ILE A 75 3.53 9.49 -2.63
C ILE A 75 3.48 8.52 -3.82
N PRO A 76 3.37 8.94 -5.09
CA PRO A 76 3.41 8.02 -6.21
C PRO A 76 4.71 7.20 -6.29
N LEU A 77 5.85 7.79 -5.91
CA LEU A 77 7.14 7.08 -5.87
C LEU A 77 7.19 6.03 -4.75
N LEU A 78 6.59 6.35 -3.58
CA LEU A 78 6.42 5.37 -2.51
C LEU A 78 5.56 4.19 -2.96
N ARG A 79 4.37 4.47 -3.54
CA ARG A 79 3.42 3.43 -3.97
C ARG A 79 3.98 2.51 -5.04
N ARG A 80 4.89 2.98 -5.91
CA ARG A 80 5.62 2.14 -6.87
C ARG A 80 6.51 1.08 -6.22
N LYS A 81 6.91 1.29 -4.95
CA LYS A 81 7.72 0.34 -4.18
C LYS A 81 6.88 -0.65 -3.36
N ILE A 82 5.55 -0.49 -3.36
CA ILE A 82 4.62 -1.32 -2.59
C ILE A 82 3.71 -2.05 -3.58
N GLY A 83 3.87 -3.37 -3.69
CA GLY A 83 2.91 -4.19 -4.41
C GLY A 83 1.68 -4.46 -3.55
N VAL A 84 0.47 -4.23 -4.09
CA VAL A 84 -0.79 -4.50 -3.39
C VAL A 84 -1.66 -5.41 -4.26
N VAL A 85 -2.14 -6.50 -3.67
CA VAL A 85 -3.18 -7.34 -4.26
C VAL A 85 -4.50 -7.01 -3.58
N PHE A 86 -5.43 -6.44 -4.33
CA PHE A 86 -6.75 -6.06 -3.83
C PHE A 86 -7.73 -7.22 -3.85
N GLN A 87 -8.65 -7.26 -2.91
CA GLN A 87 -9.68 -8.29 -2.83
C GLN A 87 -10.62 -8.29 -4.05
N ASP A 88 -10.88 -7.13 -4.63
CA ASP A 88 -11.72 -6.90 -5.81
C ASP A 88 -10.92 -6.84 -7.12
N PHE A 89 -9.69 -7.35 -7.13
CA PHE A 89 -8.74 -7.46 -8.25
C PHE A 89 -8.41 -6.15 -8.97
N LYS A 90 -9.21 -5.08 -8.85
CA LYS A 90 -9.04 -3.77 -9.53
C LYS A 90 -8.76 -3.89 -11.04
N LEU A 91 -9.38 -4.86 -11.70
CA LEU A 91 -9.24 -5.03 -13.14
C LEU A 91 -9.96 -3.92 -13.89
N LEU A 92 -9.38 -3.50 -15.01
CA LEU A 92 -9.98 -2.57 -15.95
C LEU A 92 -10.92 -3.37 -16.88
N PRO A 93 -12.26 -3.23 -16.75
CA PRO A 93 -13.21 -4.15 -17.40
C PRO A 93 -13.22 -4.06 -18.93
N ASN A 94 -12.81 -2.91 -19.48
CA ASN A 94 -12.76 -2.68 -20.93
C ASN A 94 -11.37 -2.92 -21.53
N LYS A 95 -10.52 -3.66 -20.81
CA LYS A 95 -9.15 -3.97 -21.21
C LYS A 95 -8.94 -5.48 -21.25
N THR A 96 -8.12 -5.93 -22.19
CA THR A 96 -7.68 -7.32 -22.24
C THR A 96 -6.79 -7.67 -21.04
N VAL A 97 -6.52 -8.96 -20.84
CA VAL A 97 -5.58 -9.43 -19.82
C VAL A 97 -4.20 -8.79 -20.01
N PHE A 98 -3.71 -8.79 -21.27
CA PHE A 98 -2.45 -8.14 -21.60
C PHE A 98 -2.43 -6.66 -21.21
N GLU A 99 -3.47 -5.91 -21.58
CA GLU A 99 -3.56 -4.47 -21.30
C GLU A 99 -3.68 -4.17 -19.80
N ASN A 100 -4.34 -5.02 -19.03
CA ASN A 100 -4.41 -4.88 -17.57
C ASN A 100 -3.01 -5.00 -16.92
N VAL A 101 -2.20 -5.97 -17.35
CA VAL A 101 -0.82 -6.12 -16.88
C VAL A 101 0.06 -4.99 -17.42
N ALA A 102 -0.07 -4.65 -18.70
CA ALA A 102 0.69 -3.59 -19.35
C ALA A 102 0.48 -2.22 -18.68
N PHE A 103 -0.74 -1.94 -18.22
CA PHE A 103 -1.10 -0.67 -17.60
C PHE A 103 -0.19 -0.31 -16.41
N ALA A 104 0.13 -1.27 -15.54
CA ALA A 104 1.04 -1.05 -14.43
C ALA A 104 2.46 -0.66 -14.89
N LEU A 105 2.92 -1.27 -15.99
CA LEU A 105 4.23 -1.00 -16.57
C LEU A 105 4.28 0.35 -17.31
N GLU A 106 3.17 0.74 -17.95
CA GLU A 106 3.01 2.06 -18.56
C GLU A 106 3.10 3.19 -17.51
N ILE A 107 2.45 3.02 -16.36
CA ILE A 107 2.49 4.00 -15.26
C ILE A 107 3.91 4.23 -14.74
N VAL A 108 4.76 3.21 -14.73
CA VAL A 108 6.17 3.36 -14.33
C VAL A 108 7.07 3.88 -15.46
N GLY A 109 6.51 4.12 -16.65
CA GLY A 109 7.21 4.70 -17.79
C GLY A 109 7.98 3.69 -18.63
N MET A 110 7.65 2.39 -18.55
CA MET A 110 8.28 1.35 -19.39
C MET A 110 7.93 1.54 -20.87
N GLY A 111 8.91 1.37 -21.75
CA GLY A 111 8.73 1.52 -23.19
C GLY A 111 7.87 0.41 -23.82
N LYS A 112 7.11 0.72 -24.88
CA LYS A 112 6.18 -0.24 -25.54
C LYS A 112 6.85 -1.56 -25.93
N LYS A 113 8.07 -1.53 -26.49
CA LYS A 113 8.80 -2.76 -26.87
C LYS A 113 9.11 -3.64 -25.67
N GLU A 114 9.48 -3.02 -24.57
CA GLU A 114 9.81 -3.72 -23.31
C GLU A 114 8.55 -4.32 -22.67
N ILE A 115 7.42 -3.59 -22.69
CA ILE A 115 6.10 -4.09 -22.24
C ILE A 115 5.69 -5.33 -23.04
N GLN A 116 5.80 -5.28 -24.38
CA GLN A 116 5.48 -6.42 -25.24
C GLN A 116 6.32 -7.66 -24.97
N HIS A 117 7.55 -7.47 -24.47
CA HIS A 117 8.43 -8.58 -24.10
C HIS A 117 8.20 -9.07 -22.66
N THR A 118 7.83 -8.17 -21.75
CA THR A 118 7.71 -8.47 -20.32
C THR A 118 6.36 -9.07 -19.97
N VAL A 119 5.26 -8.53 -20.49
CA VAL A 119 3.90 -8.99 -20.15
C VAL A 119 3.68 -10.48 -20.41
N PRO A 120 4.08 -11.06 -21.57
CA PRO A 120 3.89 -12.50 -21.83
C PRO A 120 4.69 -13.41 -20.88
N LYS A 121 5.71 -12.89 -20.21
CA LYS A 121 6.53 -13.68 -19.27
C LYS A 121 5.93 -13.78 -17.87
N VAL A 122 5.00 -12.88 -17.54
CA VAL A 122 4.35 -12.83 -16.23
C VAL A 122 2.91 -13.34 -16.28
N LEU A 123 2.37 -13.56 -17.46
CA LEU A 123 1.10 -14.27 -17.72
C LEU A 123 1.32 -15.77 -17.86
#